data_e4ca2ebdae4d9a78d917b46a964ef0ad
#
_entry.id   e4ca2ebdae4d9a78d917b46a964ef0ad
#
_cell.length_a   1.000
_cell.length_b   1.000
_cell.length_c   1.000
_cell.angle_alpha   90.00
_cell.angle_beta   90.00
_cell.angle_gamma   90.00
#
_symmetry.space_group_name_H-M   'P 1'
#
loop_
_entity.id
_entity.type
_entity.pdbx_description
1 polymer ?
#
loop_
_entity_poly.entity_id
_entity_poly.type
_entity_poly.pdbx_seq_one_letter_code
_entity_poly.pdbx_strand_id
1 'polypeptide(L)'
;FARKTVLEFSGEGGGFPLTAIVGPNGSGKSNIADAIRWTIGEQSAKHLRGKKSEDVIFAGTGSKARLGSASVSLFFDNSDKKIPVEYAEVVVTRRLFRSGESEYLINGARVRLLDVTDLLAQASIGKDSYSVITQGMSDAVLSATPLERRMMLEEAAGVKQYRLEKERSLRKLESTRENLVRVDALLVEIEPHLKNLKRQAEKASRGAEVAASLRDKQIRRFAFLWHTFEKERKEFEGTFEAESARLRELEQQSGQINSELLEESKRIETPKQGADARGERNIRSLRESLY
;
A
#
# COMPACT_ATOMS: atom_id res chain seq x y z
N PHE A 1 -33.13 5.04 17.05
CA PHE A 1 -34.15 4.11 17.58
C PHE A 1 -33.56 3.27 18.72
N ALA A 2 -34.32 3.07 19.79
CA ALA A 2 -33.88 2.32 20.97
C ALA A 2 -34.07 0.79 20.83
N ARG A 3 -34.76 0.34 19.80
CA ARG A 3 -35.01 -1.07 19.49
C ARG A 3 -34.73 -1.33 18.01
N LYS A 4 -34.45 -2.59 17.65
CA LYS A 4 -34.40 -3.02 16.27
C LYS A 4 -35.75 -2.72 15.61
N THR A 5 -35.68 -2.02 14.48
CA THR A 5 -36.84 -1.67 13.66
C THR A 5 -36.57 -2.16 12.27
N VAL A 6 -37.51 -2.87 11.68
CA VAL A 6 -37.46 -3.33 10.30
C VAL A 6 -38.52 -2.57 9.53
N LEU A 7 -38.14 -2.04 8.37
CA LEU A 7 -39.04 -1.32 7.47
C LEU A 7 -38.94 -2.01 6.11
N GLU A 8 -40.07 -2.49 5.62
CA GLU A 8 -40.20 -3.08 4.29
C GLU A 8 -40.80 -2.05 3.34
N PHE A 9 -40.11 -1.85 2.22
CA PHE A 9 -40.50 -0.88 1.17
C PHE A 9 -41.04 -1.62 -0.07
N SER A 10 -41.49 -2.84 0.09
CA SER A 10 -42.03 -3.64 -1.01
C SER A 10 -43.45 -3.17 -1.37
N GLY A 11 -43.70 -2.98 -2.66
CA GLY A 11 -45.03 -2.78 -3.22
C GLY A 11 -45.58 -4.09 -3.75
N GLU A 12 -46.63 -4.60 -3.16
CA GLU A 12 -47.43 -5.67 -3.77
C GLU A 12 -48.29 -5.04 -4.88
N GLY A 13 -48.07 -5.40 -6.13
CA GLY A 13 -48.95 -5.08 -7.27
C GLY A 13 -48.36 -4.14 -8.31
N GLY A 14 -47.60 -4.66 -9.25
CA GLY A 14 -47.38 -4.21 -10.65
C GLY A 14 -47.06 -2.74 -10.99
N GLY A 15 -47.01 -1.84 -10.01
CA GLY A 15 -46.67 -0.41 -10.12
C GLY A 15 -45.44 -0.02 -9.33
N PHE A 16 -44.96 1.21 -9.50
CA PHE A 16 -43.87 1.73 -8.67
C PHE A 16 -44.31 1.77 -7.21
N PRO A 17 -43.63 1.05 -6.28
CA PRO A 17 -44.03 1.01 -4.88
C PRO A 17 -43.86 2.40 -4.24
N LEU A 18 -44.92 2.98 -3.76
CA LEU A 18 -44.92 4.24 -3.00
C LEU A 18 -45.18 3.93 -1.52
N THR A 19 -44.22 4.19 -0.67
CA THR A 19 -44.35 4.06 0.77
C THR A 19 -44.36 5.44 1.43
N ALA A 20 -45.45 5.77 2.16
CA ALA A 20 -45.57 7.00 2.91
C ALA A 20 -45.32 6.75 4.40
N ILE A 21 -44.38 7.50 4.99
CA ILE A 21 -44.09 7.46 6.42
C ILE A 21 -44.70 8.68 7.11
N VAL A 22 -45.74 8.45 7.91
CA VAL A 22 -46.49 9.49 8.60
C VAL A 22 -46.33 9.39 10.13
N GLY A 23 -46.46 10.51 10.82
CA GLY A 23 -46.37 10.55 12.27
C GLY A 23 -46.19 11.97 12.80
N PRO A 24 -46.31 12.19 14.10
CA PRO A 24 -46.15 13.50 14.73
C PRO A 24 -44.70 13.99 14.65
N ASN A 25 -44.48 15.27 14.97
CA ASN A 25 -43.14 15.82 15.09
C ASN A 25 -42.36 15.10 16.19
N GLY A 26 -41.06 14.81 15.94
CA GLY A 26 -40.20 14.07 16.86
C GLY A 26 -40.35 12.53 16.81
N SER A 27 -41.26 11.96 16.01
CA SER A 27 -41.45 10.49 15.92
C SER A 27 -40.32 9.74 15.19
N GLY A 28 -39.33 10.45 14.66
CA GLY A 28 -38.18 9.81 14.00
C GLY A 28 -38.28 9.63 12.48
N LYS A 29 -39.31 10.22 11.82
CA LYS A 29 -39.48 10.13 10.34
C LYS A 29 -38.22 10.49 9.57
N SER A 30 -37.65 11.63 9.92
CA SER A 30 -36.41 12.10 9.27
C SER A 30 -35.20 11.22 9.61
N ASN A 31 -35.17 10.55 10.75
CA ASN A 31 -34.06 9.66 11.11
C ASN A 31 -34.00 8.42 10.22
N ILE A 32 -35.11 8.04 9.57
CA ILE A 32 -35.13 6.95 8.58
C ILE A 32 -34.36 7.36 7.33
N ALA A 33 -34.64 8.56 6.80
CA ALA A 33 -33.91 9.10 5.66
C ALA A 33 -32.41 9.30 5.99
N ASP A 34 -32.13 9.81 7.20
CA ASP A 34 -30.76 10.00 7.67
C ASP A 34 -30.03 8.65 7.84
N ALA A 35 -30.70 7.58 8.29
CA ALA A 35 -30.16 6.22 8.40
C ALA A 35 -29.80 5.64 7.03
N ILE A 36 -30.66 5.83 6.00
CA ILE A 36 -30.38 5.42 4.62
C ILE A 36 -29.12 6.13 4.12
N ARG A 37 -29.10 7.48 4.19
CA ARG A 37 -27.96 8.29 3.77
C ARG A 37 -26.66 7.90 4.48
N TRP A 38 -26.76 7.68 5.79
CA TRP A 38 -25.61 7.26 6.60
C TRP A 38 -25.01 5.94 6.09
N THR A 39 -25.85 4.96 5.77
CA THR A 39 -25.41 3.65 5.27
C THR A 39 -24.83 3.72 3.86
N ILE A 40 -25.36 4.59 3.01
CA ILE A 40 -24.86 4.80 1.64
C ILE A 40 -23.49 5.51 1.63
N GLY A 41 -23.03 6.07 2.76
CA GLY A 41 -21.68 6.62 2.86
C GLY A 41 -21.60 8.09 3.28
N GLU A 42 -22.71 8.71 3.74
CA GLU A 42 -22.64 10.05 4.30
C GLU A 42 -21.79 10.05 5.58
N GLN A 43 -20.76 10.89 5.60
CA GLN A 43 -19.86 11.03 6.75
C GLN A 43 -20.08 12.32 7.55
N SER A 44 -20.73 13.32 6.93
CA SER A 44 -20.93 14.60 7.56
C SER A 44 -21.98 14.51 8.66
N ALA A 45 -21.56 14.69 9.91
CA ALA A 45 -22.48 14.76 11.05
C ALA A 45 -23.52 15.88 10.88
N LYS A 46 -23.16 17.01 10.24
CA LYS A 46 -24.08 18.11 9.94
C LYS A 46 -25.22 17.69 9.03
N HIS A 47 -24.96 16.90 8.01
CA HIS A 47 -25.96 16.38 7.09
C HIS A 47 -26.89 15.35 7.77
N LEU A 48 -26.43 14.73 8.87
CA LEU A 48 -27.18 13.79 9.68
C LEU A 48 -27.78 14.44 10.94
N ARG A 49 -27.82 15.77 10.99
CA ARG A 49 -28.37 16.59 12.08
C ARG A 49 -27.71 16.35 13.44
N GLY A 50 -26.51 15.72 13.46
CA GLY A 50 -25.68 15.51 14.63
C GLY A 50 -24.55 16.55 14.73
N LYS A 51 -23.99 16.69 15.93
CA LYS A 51 -22.76 17.47 16.16
C LYS A 51 -21.52 16.58 16.01
N LYS A 52 -21.65 15.31 16.38
CA LYS A 52 -20.61 14.28 16.31
C LYS A 52 -21.15 13.02 15.64
N SER A 53 -20.26 12.21 15.12
CA SER A 53 -20.63 10.91 14.50
C SER A 53 -21.38 9.99 15.49
N GLU A 54 -21.00 10.01 16.76
CA GLU A 54 -21.58 9.18 17.81
C GLU A 54 -23.03 9.57 18.17
N ASP A 55 -23.50 10.74 17.75
CA ASP A 55 -24.88 11.20 18.01
C ASP A 55 -25.94 10.33 17.32
N VAL A 56 -25.53 9.51 16.33
CA VAL A 56 -26.43 8.51 15.72
C VAL A 56 -26.74 7.35 16.67
N ILE A 57 -25.92 7.14 17.73
CA ILE A 57 -26.09 6.07 18.70
C ILE A 57 -27.09 6.54 19.78
N PHE A 58 -28.08 5.73 20.05
CA PHE A 58 -29.10 6.05 21.08
C PHE A 58 -28.43 6.37 22.41
N ALA A 59 -28.67 7.58 22.90
CA ALA A 59 -28.06 8.10 24.12
C ALA A 59 -28.68 7.57 25.42
N GLY A 60 -29.85 6.92 25.31
CA GLY A 60 -30.64 6.47 26.46
C GLY A 60 -31.79 7.45 26.81
N THR A 61 -32.69 7.00 27.64
CA THR A 61 -33.73 7.79 28.27
C THR A 61 -33.84 7.37 29.74
N GLY A 62 -34.65 8.05 30.55
CA GLY A 62 -34.87 7.65 31.94
C GLY A 62 -35.34 6.19 32.13
N SER A 63 -35.96 5.60 31.10
CA SER A 63 -36.48 4.23 31.10
C SER A 63 -35.69 3.23 30.27
N LYS A 64 -34.71 3.67 29.48
CA LYS A 64 -33.91 2.81 28.58
C LYS A 64 -32.43 3.16 28.64
N ALA A 65 -31.59 2.14 28.84
CA ALA A 65 -30.15 2.29 28.87
C ALA A 65 -29.63 2.78 27.52
N ARG A 66 -28.49 3.49 27.55
CA ARG A 66 -27.74 3.89 26.35
C ARG A 66 -27.21 2.66 25.62
N LEU A 67 -27.17 2.71 24.30
CA LEU A 67 -26.60 1.65 23.47
C LEU A 67 -25.09 1.87 23.25
N GLY A 68 -24.34 0.77 23.05
CA GLY A 68 -22.92 0.80 22.76
C GLY A 68 -22.61 1.04 21.28
N SER A 69 -23.57 0.78 20.40
CA SER A 69 -23.40 0.92 18.95
C SER A 69 -24.71 1.23 18.25
N ALA A 70 -24.61 1.76 17.05
CA ALA A 70 -25.71 1.85 16.08
C ALA A 70 -25.37 1.02 14.84
N SER A 71 -26.37 0.34 14.28
CA SER A 71 -26.22 -0.45 13.05
C SER A 71 -27.44 -0.24 12.18
N VAL A 72 -27.17 -0.04 10.87
CA VAL A 72 -28.22 0.05 9.85
C VAL A 72 -27.83 -0.87 8.70
N SER A 73 -28.77 -1.69 8.26
CA SER A 73 -28.61 -2.57 7.11
C SER A 73 -29.65 -2.21 6.04
N LEU A 74 -29.21 -2.01 4.83
CA LEU A 74 -30.05 -1.80 3.65
C LEU A 74 -30.02 -3.09 2.83
N PHE A 75 -31.19 -3.61 2.55
CA PHE A 75 -31.38 -4.79 1.73
C PHE A 75 -31.84 -4.35 0.34
N PHE A 76 -31.05 -4.64 -0.68
CA PHE A 76 -31.36 -4.32 -2.06
C PHE A 76 -31.71 -5.60 -2.81
N ASP A 77 -32.89 -5.64 -3.42
CA ASP A 77 -33.21 -6.62 -4.43
C ASP A 77 -32.37 -6.32 -5.69
N ASN A 78 -31.54 -7.26 -6.07
CA ASN A 78 -30.67 -7.19 -7.23
C ASN A 78 -31.02 -8.23 -8.28
N SER A 79 -32.29 -8.63 -8.35
CA SER A 79 -32.77 -9.60 -9.33
C SER A 79 -32.58 -9.09 -10.78
N ASP A 80 -32.61 -7.76 -10.97
CA ASP A 80 -32.35 -7.07 -12.23
C ASP A 80 -30.85 -6.79 -12.51
N LYS A 81 -29.96 -7.21 -11.60
CA LYS A 81 -28.49 -7.07 -11.69
C LYS A 81 -28.00 -5.61 -11.93
N LYS A 82 -28.72 -4.62 -11.45
CA LYS A 82 -28.30 -3.21 -11.51
C LYS A 82 -27.07 -2.95 -10.64
N ILE A 83 -26.92 -3.66 -9.52
CA ILE A 83 -25.68 -3.67 -8.74
C ILE A 83 -24.80 -4.77 -9.39
N PRO A 84 -23.56 -4.45 -9.83
CA PRO A 84 -22.73 -5.37 -10.61
C PRO A 84 -22.06 -6.44 -9.74
N VAL A 85 -22.87 -7.24 -9.09
CA VAL A 85 -22.49 -8.44 -8.33
C VAL A 85 -23.44 -9.58 -8.66
N GLU A 86 -22.96 -10.81 -8.49
CA GLU A 86 -23.76 -12.01 -8.88
C GLU A 86 -24.86 -12.39 -7.88
N TYR A 87 -24.97 -11.67 -6.77
CA TYR A 87 -25.97 -11.95 -5.73
C TYR A 87 -27.32 -11.35 -6.11
N ALA A 88 -28.39 -12.12 -5.93
CA ALA A 88 -29.78 -11.67 -6.13
C ALA A 88 -30.23 -10.67 -5.04
N GLU A 89 -29.59 -10.70 -3.87
CA GLU A 89 -29.79 -9.75 -2.78
C GLU A 89 -28.43 -9.16 -2.36
N VAL A 90 -28.38 -7.85 -2.19
CA VAL A 90 -27.19 -7.15 -1.71
C VAL A 90 -27.53 -6.46 -0.41
N VAL A 91 -26.85 -6.85 0.66
CA VAL A 91 -27.02 -6.25 1.99
C VAL A 91 -25.84 -5.35 2.31
N VAL A 92 -26.08 -4.06 2.38
CA VAL A 92 -25.09 -3.08 2.82
C VAL A 92 -25.35 -2.71 4.25
N THR A 93 -24.37 -2.94 5.13
CA THR A 93 -24.48 -2.63 6.57
C THR A 93 -23.41 -1.65 6.98
N ARG A 94 -23.81 -0.63 7.72
CA ARG A 94 -22.89 0.24 8.45
C ARG A 94 -23.13 0.09 9.95
N ARG A 95 -22.05 -0.01 10.70
CA ARG A 95 -22.05 -0.08 12.16
C ARG A 95 -21.10 0.96 12.73
N LEU A 96 -21.51 1.65 13.78
CA LEU A 96 -20.69 2.60 14.50
C LEU A 96 -20.69 2.26 15.98
N PHE A 97 -19.52 2.20 16.56
CA PHE A 97 -19.31 1.99 17.99
C PHE A 97 -19.04 3.32 18.71
N ARG A 98 -19.29 3.36 20.02
CA ARG A 98 -18.98 4.55 20.84
C ARG A 98 -17.49 4.86 20.95
N SER A 99 -16.64 3.91 20.59
CA SER A 99 -15.19 4.13 20.41
C SER A 99 -14.85 5.04 19.23
N GLY A 100 -15.85 5.37 18.38
CA GLY A 100 -15.65 6.07 17.12
C GLY A 100 -15.32 5.14 15.95
N GLU A 101 -15.10 3.84 16.20
CA GLU A 101 -14.85 2.86 15.15
C GLU A 101 -16.10 2.65 14.29
N SER A 102 -15.93 2.74 12.96
CA SER A 102 -16.99 2.52 11.98
C SER A 102 -16.66 1.34 11.09
N GLU A 103 -17.60 0.41 10.95
CA GLU A 103 -17.51 -0.76 10.11
C GLU A 103 -18.48 -0.68 8.95
N TYR A 104 -18.05 -1.13 7.79
CA TYR A 104 -18.90 -1.32 6.61
C TYR A 104 -18.85 -2.78 6.21
N LEU A 105 -20.01 -3.34 5.88
CA LEU A 105 -20.13 -4.73 5.44
C LEU A 105 -21.00 -4.81 4.18
N ILE A 106 -20.60 -5.68 3.25
CA ILE A 106 -21.40 -6.09 2.10
C ILE A 106 -21.65 -7.60 2.24
N ASN A 107 -22.89 -8.02 2.28
CA ASN A 107 -23.30 -9.41 2.52
C ASN A 107 -22.55 -10.07 3.70
N GLY A 108 -22.34 -9.30 4.78
CA GLY A 108 -21.65 -9.77 5.98
C GLY A 108 -20.11 -9.69 5.92
N ALA A 109 -19.51 -9.50 4.76
CA ALA A 109 -18.07 -9.33 4.61
C ALA A 109 -17.65 -7.88 4.94
N ARG A 110 -16.60 -7.70 5.77
CA ARG A 110 -16.07 -6.38 6.12
C ARG A 110 -15.33 -5.78 4.92
N VAL A 111 -15.70 -4.56 4.56
CA VAL A 111 -15.17 -3.83 3.40
C VAL A 111 -14.81 -2.39 3.80
N ARG A 112 -14.17 -1.66 2.89
CA ARG A 112 -13.88 -0.23 3.09
C ARG A 112 -15.08 0.61 2.65
N LEU A 113 -15.21 1.82 3.21
CA LEU A 113 -16.21 2.79 2.73
C LEU A 113 -16.13 3.00 1.22
N LEU A 114 -14.91 3.06 0.67
CA LEU A 114 -14.71 3.26 -0.76
C LEU A 114 -15.36 2.14 -1.59
N ASP A 115 -15.24 0.89 -1.14
CA ASP A 115 -15.80 -0.27 -1.82
C ASP A 115 -17.35 -0.20 -1.84
N VAL A 116 -17.96 0.24 -0.72
CA VAL A 116 -19.41 0.48 -0.65
C VAL A 116 -19.82 1.61 -1.58
N THR A 117 -19.12 2.75 -1.54
CA THR A 117 -19.48 3.91 -2.37
C THR A 117 -19.30 3.63 -3.85
N ASP A 118 -18.24 2.90 -4.23
CA ASP A 118 -17.98 2.55 -5.63
C ASP A 118 -19.02 1.53 -6.14
N LEU A 119 -19.40 0.54 -5.32
CA LEU A 119 -20.43 -0.43 -5.67
C LEU A 119 -21.81 0.23 -5.89
N LEU A 120 -22.22 1.08 -4.95
CA LEU A 120 -23.50 1.76 -5.04
C LEU A 120 -23.52 2.83 -6.13
N ALA A 121 -22.40 3.50 -6.39
CA ALA A 121 -22.28 4.48 -7.48
C ALA A 121 -22.51 3.85 -8.86
N GLN A 122 -22.08 2.60 -9.06
CA GLN A 122 -22.34 1.85 -10.29
C GLN A 122 -23.84 1.58 -10.52
N ALA A 123 -24.60 1.46 -9.45
CA ALA A 123 -26.07 1.36 -9.48
C ALA A 123 -26.77 2.73 -9.46
N SER A 124 -26.03 3.83 -9.62
CA SER A 124 -26.52 5.21 -9.50
C SER A 124 -27.12 5.55 -8.13
N ILE A 125 -26.72 4.80 -7.10
CA ILE A 125 -27.07 5.04 -5.71
C ILE A 125 -25.85 5.64 -5.00
N GLY A 126 -25.93 6.84 -4.46
CA GLY A 126 -24.78 7.44 -3.78
C GLY A 126 -25.16 8.53 -2.80
N LYS A 127 -24.23 8.90 -1.92
CA LYS A 127 -24.44 9.96 -0.93
C LYS A 127 -24.76 11.32 -1.56
N ASP A 128 -24.20 11.58 -2.73
CA ASP A 128 -24.39 12.80 -3.51
C ASP A 128 -25.41 12.59 -4.63
N SER A 129 -26.04 11.41 -4.72
CA SER A 129 -27.05 11.12 -5.73
C SER A 129 -28.40 11.70 -5.31
N TYR A 130 -29.22 12.02 -6.31
CA TYR A 130 -30.61 12.44 -6.09
C TYR A 130 -31.54 11.30 -5.66
N SER A 131 -30.97 10.13 -5.33
CA SER A 131 -31.70 8.98 -4.77
C SER A 131 -32.35 9.32 -3.41
N VAL A 132 -31.79 10.28 -2.66
CA VAL A 132 -32.37 10.75 -1.39
C VAL A 132 -32.47 12.26 -1.40
N ILE A 133 -33.70 12.76 -1.61
CA ILE A 133 -34.00 14.19 -1.59
C ILE A 133 -34.34 14.62 -0.17
N THR A 134 -33.60 15.58 0.37
CA THR A 134 -33.83 16.14 1.69
C THR A 134 -34.59 17.46 1.64
N GLN A 135 -35.16 17.88 2.77
CA GLN A 135 -35.81 19.16 2.90
C GLN A 135 -34.85 20.31 2.50
N GLY A 136 -35.30 21.22 1.66
CA GLY A 136 -34.50 22.34 1.13
C GLY A 136 -33.62 22.00 -0.06
N MET A 137 -33.53 20.75 -0.50
CA MET A 137 -32.73 20.36 -1.66
C MET A 137 -33.36 20.85 -2.98
N SER A 138 -34.70 20.95 -3.03
CA SER A 138 -35.39 21.54 -4.17
C SER A 138 -35.01 23.01 -4.40
N ASP A 139 -34.93 23.78 -3.30
CA ASP A 139 -34.49 25.16 -3.35
C ASP A 139 -33.02 25.30 -3.75
N ALA A 140 -32.20 24.37 -3.26
CA ALA A 140 -30.80 24.29 -3.66
C ALA A 140 -30.61 23.99 -5.15
N VAL A 141 -31.45 23.16 -5.76
CA VAL A 141 -31.44 22.88 -7.20
C VAL A 141 -31.80 24.13 -7.99
N LEU A 142 -32.79 24.89 -7.54
CA LEU A 142 -33.21 26.11 -8.20
C LEU A 142 -32.14 27.21 -8.12
N SER A 143 -31.46 27.31 -7.00
CA SER A 143 -30.37 28.27 -6.77
C SER A 143 -28.99 27.80 -7.25
N ALA A 144 -28.87 26.55 -7.71
CA ALA A 144 -27.63 25.94 -8.14
C ALA A 144 -26.96 26.71 -9.29
N THR A 145 -25.65 26.81 -9.21
CA THR A 145 -24.81 27.39 -10.28
C THR A 145 -24.89 26.54 -11.57
N PRO A 146 -24.54 27.08 -12.73
CA PRO A 146 -24.49 26.28 -13.97
C PRO A 146 -23.60 25.04 -13.88
N LEU A 147 -22.49 25.12 -13.11
CA LEU A 147 -21.59 24.00 -12.91
C LEU A 147 -22.24 22.90 -12.05
N GLU A 148 -22.91 23.26 -10.96
CA GLU A 148 -23.66 22.33 -10.12
C GLU A 148 -24.81 21.67 -10.90
N ARG A 149 -25.57 22.41 -11.67
CA ARG A 149 -26.61 21.84 -12.55
C ARG A 149 -26.05 20.85 -13.56
N ARG A 150 -24.90 21.18 -14.16
CA ARG A 150 -24.19 20.23 -15.04
C ARG A 150 -23.81 18.94 -14.30
N MET A 151 -23.29 19.05 -13.09
CA MET A 151 -22.95 17.88 -12.26
C MET A 151 -24.16 16.99 -11.98
N MET A 152 -25.35 17.61 -11.76
CA MET A 152 -26.60 16.89 -11.57
C MET A 152 -27.00 16.09 -12.83
N LEU A 153 -26.85 16.71 -14.01
CA LEU A 153 -27.13 16.02 -15.26
C LEU A 153 -26.14 14.89 -15.56
N GLU A 154 -24.87 15.13 -15.30
CA GLU A 154 -23.81 14.11 -15.43
C GLU A 154 -24.06 12.90 -14.50
N GLU A 155 -24.61 13.14 -13.32
CA GLU A 155 -24.99 12.09 -12.39
C GLU A 155 -26.20 11.30 -12.88
N ALA A 156 -27.24 11.97 -13.31
CA ALA A 156 -28.43 11.32 -13.89
C ALA A 156 -28.09 10.49 -15.14
N ALA A 157 -27.08 10.92 -15.90
CA ALA A 157 -26.56 10.20 -17.07
C ALA A 157 -25.60 9.06 -16.72
N GLY A 158 -25.31 8.81 -15.44
CA GLY A 158 -24.35 7.76 -15.01
C GLY A 158 -22.88 8.06 -15.35
N VAL A 159 -22.55 9.29 -15.74
CA VAL A 159 -21.18 9.67 -16.15
C VAL A 159 -20.25 9.93 -14.97
N LYS A 160 -20.80 10.14 -13.78
CA LYS A 160 -20.05 10.50 -12.57
C LYS A 160 -18.93 9.50 -12.23
N GLN A 161 -19.19 8.20 -12.39
CA GLN A 161 -18.17 7.15 -12.15
C GLN A 161 -16.94 7.34 -13.04
N TYR A 162 -17.13 7.57 -14.34
CA TYR A 162 -16.02 7.75 -15.29
C TYR A 162 -15.19 9.01 -14.98
N ARG A 163 -15.86 10.07 -14.52
CA ARG A 163 -15.19 11.29 -14.07
C ARG A 163 -14.32 11.02 -12.83
N LEU A 164 -14.83 10.31 -11.84
CA LEU A 164 -14.08 9.92 -10.65
C LEU A 164 -12.87 9.03 -11.00
N GLU A 165 -13.07 8.06 -11.90
CA GLU A 165 -11.98 7.20 -12.41
C GLU A 165 -10.91 8.02 -13.16
N LYS A 166 -11.35 8.95 -14.02
CA LYS A 166 -10.45 9.88 -14.71
C LYS A 166 -9.62 10.71 -13.71
N GLU A 167 -10.26 11.30 -12.71
CA GLU A 167 -9.58 12.11 -11.69
C GLU A 167 -8.61 11.27 -10.84
N ARG A 168 -8.98 10.03 -10.51
CA ARG A 168 -8.10 9.09 -9.84
C ARG A 168 -6.89 8.73 -10.70
N SER A 169 -7.12 8.47 -11.98
CA SER A 169 -6.06 8.13 -12.94
C SER A 169 -5.10 9.29 -13.16
N LEU A 170 -5.60 10.51 -13.30
CA LEU A 170 -4.77 11.71 -13.43
C LEU A 170 -3.91 11.94 -12.18
N ARG A 171 -4.46 11.75 -10.97
CA ARG A 171 -3.67 11.84 -9.73
C ARG A 171 -2.59 10.76 -9.64
N LYS A 172 -2.89 9.52 -10.06
CA LYS A 172 -1.88 8.46 -10.12
C LYS A 172 -0.78 8.80 -11.12
N LEU A 173 -1.14 9.36 -12.26
CA LEU A 173 -0.21 9.74 -13.31
C LEU A 173 0.75 10.84 -12.83
N GLU A 174 0.23 11.86 -12.14
CA GLU A 174 1.05 12.93 -11.56
C GLU A 174 1.99 12.39 -10.49
N SER A 175 1.49 11.57 -9.57
CA SER A 175 2.35 10.90 -8.56
C SER A 175 3.43 10.03 -9.20
N THR A 176 3.11 9.32 -10.29
CA THR A 176 4.09 8.52 -11.03
C THR A 176 5.15 9.41 -11.67
N ARG A 177 4.74 10.56 -12.23
CA ARG A 177 5.66 11.54 -12.81
C ARG A 177 6.63 12.10 -11.77
N GLU A 178 6.14 12.46 -10.59
CA GLU A 178 6.98 12.90 -9.48
C GLU A 178 7.98 11.81 -9.04
N ASN A 179 7.52 10.56 -9.00
CA ASN A 179 8.39 9.43 -8.67
C ASN A 179 9.48 9.21 -9.73
N LEU A 180 9.14 9.36 -11.02
CA LEU A 180 10.14 9.28 -12.10
C LEU A 180 11.21 10.37 -11.96
N VAL A 181 10.81 11.62 -11.71
CA VAL A 181 11.77 12.71 -11.47
C VAL A 181 12.70 12.38 -10.30
N ARG A 182 12.17 11.77 -9.24
CA ARG A 182 12.97 11.35 -8.08
C ARG A 182 13.94 10.22 -8.43
N VAL A 183 13.49 9.25 -9.24
CA VAL A 183 14.36 8.16 -9.72
C VAL A 183 15.47 8.70 -10.63
N ASP A 184 15.14 9.60 -11.54
CA ASP A 184 16.14 10.24 -12.41
C ASP A 184 17.19 11.01 -11.60
N ALA A 185 16.77 11.74 -10.56
CA ALA A 185 17.70 12.42 -9.66
C ALA A 185 18.63 11.43 -8.93
N LEU A 186 18.11 10.30 -8.46
CA LEU A 186 18.91 9.24 -7.85
C LEU A 186 19.89 8.59 -8.84
N LEU A 187 19.46 8.40 -10.09
CA LEU A 187 20.35 7.88 -11.13
C LEU A 187 21.52 8.82 -11.39
N VAL A 188 21.25 10.12 -11.48
CA VAL A 188 22.30 11.16 -11.65
C VAL A 188 23.28 11.16 -10.48
N GLU A 189 22.80 10.91 -9.25
CA GLU A 189 23.65 10.81 -8.07
C GLU A 189 24.49 9.53 -8.04
N ILE A 190 23.92 8.39 -8.43
CA ILE A 190 24.56 7.08 -8.36
C ILE A 190 25.57 6.88 -9.50
N GLU A 191 25.32 7.40 -10.70
CA GLU A 191 26.15 7.18 -11.89
C GLU A 191 27.63 7.56 -11.68
N PRO A 192 27.97 8.73 -11.09
CA PRO A 192 29.35 9.08 -10.79
C PRO A 192 30.02 8.12 -9.79
N HIS A 193 29.26 7.66 -8.79
CA HIS A 193 29.76 6.69 -7.82
C HIS A 193 30.06 5.34 -8.46
N LEU A 194 29.18 4.86 -9.32
CA LEU A 194 29.36 3.62 -10.09
C LEU A 194 30.61 3.71 -10.97
N LYS A 195 30.79 4.84 -11.66
CA LYS A 195 31.96 5.09 -12.52
C LYS A 195 33.25 5.09 -11.70
N ASN A 196 33.22 5.69 -10.53
CA ASN A 196 34.38 5.71 -9.64
C ASN A 196 34.69 4.32 -9.08
N LEU A 197 33.68 3.58 -8.63
CA LEU A 197 33.83 2.19 -8.15
C LEU A 197 34.36 1.27 -9.25
N LYS A 198 33.88 1.42 -10.50
CA LYS A 198 34.41 0.67 -11.66
C LYS A 198 35.88 0.94 -11.87
N ARG A 199 36.29 2.22 -11.85
CA ARG A 199 37.72 2.60 -11.95
C ARG A 199 38.55 2.04 -10.81
N GLN A 200 38.03 2.04 -9.58
CA GLN A 200 38.70 1.43 -8.43
C GLN A 200 38.84 -0.09 -8.58
N ALA A 201 37.77 -0.76 -9.02
CA ALA A 201 37.82 -2.20 -9.30
C ALA A 201 38.83 -2.58 -10.38
N GLU A 202 38.86 -1.84 -11.50
CA GLU A 202 39.86 -2.03 -12.57
C GLU A 202 41.29 -1.81 -12.05
N LYS A 203 41.47 -0.76 -11.21
CA LYS A 203 42.77 -0.48 -10.60
C LYS A 203 43.19 -1.57 -9.61
N ALA A 204 42.25 -2.09 -8.82
CA ALA A 204 42.51 -3.20 -7.91
C ALA A 204 42.82 -4.49 -8.66
N SER A 205 42.09 -4.80 -9.75
CA SER A 205 42.38 -5.97 -10.61
C SER A 205 43.76 -5.90 -11.20
N ARG A 206 44.16 -4.77 -11.81
CA ARG A 206 45.51 -4.55 -12.32
C ARG A 206 46.57 -4.64 -11.22
N GLY A 207 46.24 -4.09 -10.03
CA GLY A 207 47.12 -4.22 -8.85
C GLY A 207 47.33 -5.68 -8.44
N ALA A 208 46.26 -6.48 -8.47
CA ALA A 208 46.33 -7.91 -8.17
C ALA A 208 47.17 -8.68 -9.21
N GLU A 209 47.02 -8.35 -10.52
CA GLU A 209 47.84 -8.97 -11.59
C GLU A 209 49.32 -8.61 -11.44
N VAL A 210 49.62 -7.33 -11.18
CA VAL A 210 50.99 -6.88 -10.92
C VAL A 210 51.57 -7.54 -9.68
N ALA A 211 50.77 -7.65 -8.60
CA ALA A 211 51.19 -8.33 -7.37
C ALA A 211 51.44 -9.84 -7.59
N ALA A 212 50.60 -10.51 -8.40
CA ALA A 212 50.79 -11.90 -8.79
C ALA A 212 52.07 -12.07 -9.65
N SER A 213 52.26 -11.18 -10.63
CA SER A 213 53.45 -11.17 -11.47
C SER A 213 54.73 -10.88 -10.66
N LEU A 214 54.64 -9.93 -9.73
CA LEU A 214 55.76 -9.62 -8.83
C LEU A 214 56.08 -10.83 -7.93
N ARG A 215 55.07 -11.50 -7.43
CA ARG A 215 55.22 -12.70 -6.60
C ARG A 215 55.88 -13.83 -7.39
N ASP A 216 55.46 -14.05 -8.66
CA ASP A 216 56.09 -15.05 -9.52
C ASP A 216 57.59 -14.71 -9.76
N LYS A 217 57.87 -13.46 -10.10
CA LYS A 217 59.26 -12.98 -10.28
C LYS A 217 60.08 -13.09 -8.97
N GLN A 218 59.46 -12.80 -7.85
CA GLN A 218 60.11 -12.98 -6.56
C GLN A 218 60.40 -14.46 -6.26
N ILE A 219 59.45 -15.35 -6.56
CA ILE A 219 59.64 -16.79 -6.40
C ILE A 219 60.78 -17.28 -7.29
N ARG A 220 60.81 -16.89 -8.57
CA ARG A 220 61.91 -17.23 -9.51
C ARG A 220 63.25 -16.66 -9.04
N ARG A 221 63.26 -15.43 -8.55
CA ARG A 221 64.47 -14.83 -7.95
C ARG A 221 64.93 -15.59 -6.72
N PHE A 222 64.00 -15.92 -5.86
CA PHE A 222 64.31 -16.68 -4.65
C PHE A 222 64.77 -18.12 -4.98
N ALA A 223 64.16 -18.75 -6.00
CA ALA A 223 64.61 -20.06 -6.44
C ALA A 223 66.04 -19.99 -7.03
N PHE A 224 66.33 -18.95 -7.83
CA PHE A 224 67.68 -18.73 -8.35
C PHE A 224 68.70 -18.49 -7.19
N LEU A 225 68.36 -17.59 -6.27
CA LEU A 225 69.20 -17.34 -5.10
C LEU A 225 69.37 -18.61 -4.23
N TRP A 226 68.31 -19.38 -4.08
CA TRP A 226 68.31 -20.62 -3.36
C TRP A 226 69.31 -21.60 -3.99
N HIS A 227 69.24 -21.81 -5.29
CA HIS A 227 70.23 -22.68 -5.99
C HIS A 227 71.67 -22.16 -5.86
N THR A 228 71.82 -20.85 -5.84
CA THR A 228 73.14 -20.24 -5.62
C THR A 228 73.65 -20.48 -4.21
N PHE A 229 72.77 -20.26 -3.24
CA PHE A 229 73.08 -20.51 -1.81
C PHE A 229 73.16 -22.02 -1.45
N GLU A 230 72.45 -22.88 -2.19
CA GLU A 230 72.56 -24.33 -2.02
C GLU A 230 73.93 -24.86 -2.39
N LYS A 231 74.59 -24.19 -3.32
CA LYS A 231 75.98 -24.45 -3.65
C LYS A 231 76.94 -24.01 -2.52
N GLU A 232 76.66 -22.89 -1.88
CA GLU A 232 77.39 -22.37 -0.73
C GLU A 232 77.02 -23.11 0.58
N ARG A 233 75.81 -23.72 0.61
CA ARG A 233 75.30 -24.48 1.78
C ARG A 233 76.17 -25.64 2.21
N LYS A 234 76.87 -26.26 1.23
CA LYS A 234 77.84 -27.36 1.59
C LYS A 234 78.95 -26.87 2.50
N GLU A 235 79.15 -25.55 2.57
CA GLU A 235 80.15 -24.92 3.45
C GLU A 235 79.53 -24.44 4.80
N PHE A 236 78.18 -24.21 4.83
CA PHE A 236 77.51 -23.64 6.01
C PHE A 236 76.24 -24.42 6.44
N GLU A 237 76.35 -25.71 6.62
CA GLU A 237 75.23 -26.60 6.96
C GLU A 237 74.46 -26.18 8.24
N GLY A 238 75.19 -25.54 9.20
CA GLY A 238 74.59 -25.13 10.48
C GLY A 238 73.64 -23.91 10.41
N THR A 239 73.69 -23.07 9.34
CA THR A 239 72.78 -21.93 9.15
C THR A 239 71.50 -22.32 8.40
N PHE A 240 71.53 -23.43 7.69
CA PHE A 240 70.41 -23.92 6.89
C PHE A 240 69.22 -24.40 7.74
N GLU A 241 69.48 -25.11 8.84
CA GLU A 241 68.39 -25.59 9.70
C GLU A 241 67.63 -24.43 10.38
N ALA A 242 68.34 -23.38 10.78
CA ALA A 242 67.75 -22.19 11.35
C ALA A 242 66.89 -21.41 10.35
N GLU A 243 67.38 -21.26 9.08
CA GLU A 243 66.65 -20.53 8.02
C GLU A 243 65.47 -21.35 7.47
N SER A 244 65.58 -22.69 7.40
CA SER A 244 64.45 -23.54 6.99
C SER A 244 63.33 -23.61 8.01
N ALA A 245 63.65 -23.53 9.33
CA ALA A 245 62.63 -23.41 10.38
C ALA A 245 61.86 -22.09 10.31
N ARG A 246 62.56 -21.03 10.03
CA ARG A 246 61.98 -19.67 9.87
C ARG A 246 61.12 -19.55 8.61
N LEU A 247 61.47 -20.23 7.51
CA LEU A 247 60.65 -20.30 6.30
C LEU A 247 59.28 -20.96 6.58
N ARG A 248 59.28 -22.07 7.31
CA ARG A 248 58.05 -22.77 7.70
C ARG A 248 57.15 -21.91 8.57
N GLU A 249 57.71 -21.11 9.48
CA GLU A 249 56.93 -20.21 10.34
C GLU A 249 56.26 -19.10 9.53
N LEU A 250 56.94 -18.53 8.50
CA LEU A 250 56.38 -17.51 7.61
C LEU A 250 55.31 -18.09 6.69
N GLU A 251 55.45 -19.31 6.19
CA GLU A 251 54.44 -19.99 5.39
C GLU A 251 53.17 -20.28 6.23
N GLN A 252 53.34 -20.65 7.52
CA GLN A 252 52.21 -20.86 8.45
C GLN A 252 51.48 -19.54 8.75
N GLN A 253 52.24 -18.45 8.96
CA GLN A 253 51.67 -17.12 9.16
C GLN A 253 50.95 -16.61 7.88
N SER A 254 51.55 -16.84 6.69
CA SER A 254 50.94 -16.52 5.39
C SER A 254 49.65 -17.31 5.13
N GLY A 255 49.62 -18.58 5.54
CA GLY A 255 48.42 -19.41 5.46
C GLY A 255 47.29 -18.91 6.37
N GLN A 256 47.64 -18.43 7.57
CA GLN A 256 46.66 -17.83 8.49
C GLN A 256 46.08 -16.52 7.94
N ILE A 257 46.94 -15.62 7.40
CA ILE A 257 46.50 -14.38 6.81
C ILE A 257 45.61 -14.60 5.56
N ASN A 258 45.93 -15.61 4.74
CA ASN A 258 45.13 -15.98 3.59
C ASN A 258 43.75 -16.58 3.98
N SER A 259 43.67 -17.33 5.08
CA SER A 259 42.39 -17.82 5.60
C SER A 259 41.53 -16.67 6.15
N GLU A 260 42.14 -15.69 6.82
CA GLU A 260 41.44 -14.48 7.30
C GLU A 260 40.93 -13.60 6.13
N LEU A 261 41.75 -13.44 5.06
CA LEU A 261 41.32 -12.73 3.85
C LEU A 261 40.18 -13.44 3.11
N LEU A 262 40.18 -14.78 3.12
CA LEU A 262 39.10 -15.57 2.52
C LEU A 262 37.80 -15.47 3.33
N GLU A 263 37.87 -15.40 4.65
CA GLU A 263 36.72 -15.16 5.53
C GLU A 263 36.18 -13.73 5.38
N GLU A 264 37.05 -12.74 5.29
CA GLU A 264 36.65 -11.35 5.06
C GLU A 264 36.02 -11.15 3.66
N SER A 265 36.56 -11.80 2.61
CA SER A 265 35.94 -11.75 1.27
C SER A 265 34.54 -12.39 1.25
N LYS A 266 34.33 -13.49 1.97
CA LYS A 266 33.01 -14.11 2.17
C LYS A 266 32.05 -13.21 2.97
N ARG A 267 32.56 -12.47 3.96
CA ARG A 267 31.77 -11.47 4.72
C ARG A 267 31.32 -10.28 3.85
N ILE A 268 32.07 -9.94 2.83
CA ILE A 268 31.75 -8.85 1.90
C ILE A 268 30.76 -9.32 0.81
N GLU A 269 30.78 -10.60 0.42
CA GLU A 269 29.84 -11.15 -0.59
C GLU A 269 28.42 -11.36 -0.03
N THR A 270 28.27 -11.71 1.25
CA THR A 270 26.96 -11.90 1.87
C THR A 270 26.08 -10.65 1.87
N PRO A 271 26.55 -9.42 2.11
CA PRO A 271 25.71 -8.22 1.99
C PRO A 271 25.35 -7.85 0.55
N LYS A 272 26.20 -8.19 -0.46
CA LYS A 272 25.85 -7.96 -1.88
C LYS A 272 24.67 -8.83 -2.33
N GLN A 273 24.70 -10.11 -2.05
CA GLN A 273 23.57 -11.00 -2.38
C GLN A 273 22.28 -10.64 -1.63
N GLY A 274 22.40 -10.11 -0.39
CA GLY A 274 21.28 -9.60 0.37
C GLY A 274 20.68 -8.28 -0.16
N ALA A 275 21.49 -7.44 -0.78
CA ALA A 275 21.07 -6.19 -1.41
C ALA A 275 20.38 -6.44 -2.76
N ASP A 276 20.90 -7.35 -3.57
CA ASP A 276 20.31 -7.74 -4.86
C ASP A 276 18.95 -8.44 -4.65
N ALA A 277 18.86 -9.36 -3.68
CA ALA A 277 17.60 -10.03 -3.34
C ALA A 277 16.55 -9.10 -2.69
N ARG A 278 16.94 -7.98 -2.09
CA ARG A 278 16.02 -6.92 -1.64
C ARG A 278 15.58 -6.03 -2.80
N GLY A 279 16.49 -5.72 -3.72
CA GLY A 279 16.20 -4.98 -4.95
C GLY A 279 15.17 -5.69 -5.81
N GLU A 280 15.35 -6.98 -6.08
CA GLU A 280 14.41 -7.79 -6.86
C GLU A 280 13.05 -7.95 -6.18
N ARG A 281 12.99 -8.10 -4.85
CA ARG A 281 11.72 -8.14 -4.09
C ARG A 281 10.97 -6.81 -4.17
N ASN A 282 11.66 -5.68 -4.08
CA ASN A 282 11.04 -4.37 -4.21
C ASN A 282 10.51 -4.12 -5.64
N ILE A 283 11.25 -4.55 -6.67
CA ILE A 283 10.79 -4.46 -8.07
C ILE A 283 9.58 -5.36 -8.32
N ARG A 284 9.55 -6.55 -7.71
CA ARG A 284 8.43 -7.49 -7.84
C ARG A 284 7.18 -6.97 -7.12
N SER A 285 7.30 -6.43 -5.90
CA SER A 285 6.18 -5.83 -5.17
C SER A 285 5.64 -4.58 -5.85
N LEU A 286 6.49 -3.77 -6.48
CA LEU A 286 6.08 -2.62 -7.29
C LEU A 286 5.37 -3.05 -8.59
N ARG A 287 5.75 -4.17 -9.20
CA ARG A 287 5.03 -4.75 -10.34
C ARG A 287 3.66 -5.33 -9.94
N GLU A 288 3.57 -6.01 -8.81
CA GLU A 288 2.31 -6.57 -8.29
C GLU A 288 1.33 -5.49 -7.79
N SER A 289 1.81 -4.28 -7.46
CA SER A 289 0.96 -3.13 -7.11
C SER A 289 0.48 -2.31 -8.31
N LEU A 290 0.95 -2.62 -9.53
CA LEU A 290 0.60 -1.97 -10.79
C LEU A 290 -0.43 -2.76 -11.63
N TYR A 291 -0.87 -3.92 -11.12
CA TYR A 291 -1.99 -4.72 -11.63
C TYR A 291 -3.08 -4.83 -10.56
#